data_9e1d52f26badafbbb39b5f97ab3a7dbd
#
_entry.id   9e1d52f26badafbbb39b5f97ab3a7dbd
#
_cell.length_a   1.000
_cell.length_b   1.000
_cell.length_c   1.000
_cell.angle_alpha   90.00
_cell.angle_beta   90.00
_cell.angle_gamma   90.00
#
_symmetry.space_group_name_H-M   'P 1'
#
loop_
_entity.id
_entity.type
_entity.pdbx_description
1 polymer ?
#
loop_
_entity_poly.entity_id
_entity_poly.type
_entity_poly.pdbx_seq_one_letter_code
_entity_poly.pdbx_strand_id
1 'polypeptide(L)'
;HCVKNHVGAVXTKDTRIISIGYNGPPPNTHNCDEEWPETGCPRDSRNSCSLALHAEENAILYAVKNGTQINGATLYTTLSPCIACARLILSSGIKAVFYADSYAAYKGLPSDEGVDFLTKFGVICEKIK
;
A
#
# COMPACT_ATOMS: atom_id res chain seq x y z
N HIS A 1 5.06 11.54 -5.42
CA HIS A 1 3.66 11.13 -5.27
C HIS A 1 3.06 10.76 -6.63
N CYS A 2 1.89 10.18 -6.61
CA CYS A 2 1.19 9.77 -7.82
C CYS A 2 -0.02 10.68 -8.04
N VAL A 3 -0.22 11.13 -9.29
CA VAL A 3 -1.31 12.05 -9.58
C VAL A 3 -2.69 11.40 -9.54
N LYS A 4 -2.77 10.07 -9.60
CA LYS A 4 -4.07 9.38 -9.68
C LYS A 4 -4.83 9.41 -8.36
N ASN A 5 -4.13 9.22 -7.24
CA ASN A 5 -4.74 9.35 -5.91
C ASN A 5 -3.65 9.41 -4.86
N HIS A 6 -4.03 9.77 -3.66
CA HIS A 6 -3.09 9.93 -2.57
C HIS A 6 -3.44 8.93 -1.46
N VAL A 7 -2.56 7.97 -1.23
CA VAL A 7 -2.74 6.92 -0.25
C VAL A 7 -1.54 6.93 0.70
N GLY A 8 -1.82 6.76 1.98
CA GLY A 8 -0.77 6.69 2.98
C GLY A 8 -0.85 5.38 3.76
N ALA A 9 0.28 4.91 4.23
CA ALA A 9 0.37 3.67 5.01
C ALA A 9 1.42 3.83 6.08
N VAL A 10 1.11 3.31 7.26
CA VAL A 10 2.00 3.41 8.40
C VAL A 10 2.13 2.06 9.09
N UNK A 11 3.24 1.31 9.44
CA UNK A 11 3.42 0.32 9.97
C UNK A 11 3.72 0.59 11.17
N THR A 12 3.29 0.10 12.18
CA THR A 12 3.59 0.29 13.61
C THR A 12 3.96 -1.03 14.28
N LYS A 13 4.69 -0.96 15.38
CA LYS A 13 5.02 -2.12 16.18
C LYS A 13 5.21 -1.67 17.61
N ASP A 14 4.55 -2.37 18.54
CA ASP A 14 4.62 -2.02 19.98
C ASP A 14 4.26 -0.56 20.21
N THR A 15 3.23 -0.09 19.55
CA THR A 15 2.68 1.26 19.63
C THR A 15 3.59 2.36 19.09
N ARG A 16 4.66 1.97 18.40
CA ARG A 16 5.57 2.95 17.79
C ARG A 16 5.48 2.86 16.29
N ILE A 17 5.59 4.01 15.64
CA ILE A 17 5.66 4.07 14.19
C ILE A 17 7.06 3.60 13.78
N ILE A 18 7.11 2.59 12.91
CA ILE A 18 8.39 2.07 12.44
C ILE A 18 8.62 2.29 10.97
N SER A 19 7.59 2.63 10.21
CA SER A 19 7.75 2.94 8.80
C SER A 19 6.53 3.69 8.29
N ILE A 20 6.74 4.53 7.28
CA ILE A 20 5.67 5.28 6.64
C ILE A 20 5.87 5.17 5.13
N GLY A 21 4.77 5.05 4.41
CA GLY A 21 4.80 5.05 2.96
C GLY A 21 3.63 5.81 2.38
N TYR A 22 3.81 6.29 1.18
CA TYR A 22 2.73 6.86 0.40
C TYR A 22 2.95 6.44 -1.05
N ASN A 23 1.91 6.53 -1.85
CA ASN A 23 2.03 6.11 -3.24
C ASN A 23 2.90 7.11 -4.00
N GLY A 24 3.92 6.60 -4.67
CA GLY A 24 4.87 7.43 -5.38
C GLY A 24 5.96 6.58 -6.03
N PRO A 25 6.81 7.22 -6.80
CA PRO A 25 7.85 6.48 -7.52
C PRO A 25 8.92 5.92 -6.58
N PRO A 26 9.71 4.96 -7.05
CA PRO A 26 10.81 4.43 -6.24
C PRO A 26 11.78 5.53 -5.83
N PRO A 27 12.54 5.29 -4.75
CA PRO A 27 13.55 6.28 -4.32
C PRO A 27 14.52 6.62 -5.44
N ASN A 28 14.98 7.85 -5.45
CA ASN A 28 15.96 8.36 -6.40
C ASN A 28 15.44 8.46 -7.82
N THR A 29 14.11 8.50 -7.97
CA THR A 29 13.48 8.82 -9.25
C THR A 29 12.66 10.09 -9.07
N HIS A 30 12.39 10.79 -10.15
CA HIS A 30 11.53 11.95 -10.09
C HIS A 30 10.07 11.52 -9.92
N ASN A 31 9.25 12.42 -9.39
CA ASN A 31 7.81 12.16 -9.33
C ASN A 31 7.25 12.01 -10.73
N CYS A 32 6.16 11.25 -10.84
CA CYS A 32 5.55 10.96 -12.13
C CYS A 32 5.17 12.22 -12.90
N ASP A 33 4.60 13.21 -12.22
CA ASP A 33 4.16 14.42 -12.88
C ASP A 33 5.34 15.27 -13.37
N GLU A 34 6.51 15.09 -12.80
CA GLU A 34 7.72 15.78 -13.27
C GLU A 34 8.28 15.18 -14.54
N GLU A 35 8.29 13.83 -14.61
CA GLU A 35 8.83 13.12 -15.76
C GLU A 35 7.83 12.98 -16.90
N TRP A 36 6.55 12.89 -16.56
CA TRP A 36 5.49 12.71 -17.55
C TRP A 36 4.43 13.80 -17.37
N PRO A 37 4.77 15.06 -17.66
CA PRO A 37 3.84 16.17 -17.37
C PRO A 37 2.52 16.10 -18.13
N GLU A 38 2.51 15.48 -19.30
CA GLU A 38 1.28 15.42 -20.11
C GLU A 38 0.31 14.38 -19.59
N THR A 39 0.81 13.23 -19.13
CA THR A 39 -0.06 12.13 -18.70
C THR A 39 -0.05 11.95 -17.19
N GLY A 40 0.88 12.58 -16.51
CA GLY A 40 1.03 12.45 -15.06
C GLY A 40 1.83 11.26 -14.61
N CYS A 41 1.98 10.24 -15.45
CA CYS A 41 2.78 9.06 -15.13
C CYS A 41 2.89 8.15 -16.36
N PRO A 42 3.91 7.27 -16.35
CA PRO A 42 3.93 6.24 -17.38
C PRO A 42 2.83 5.22 -17.08
N ARG A 43 2.22 4.67 -18.13
CA ARG A 43 1.09 3.78 -17.99
C ARG A 43 1.43 2.40 -18.53
N ASP A 44 0.92 1.37 -17.86
CA ASP A 44 1.07 0.00 -18.34
C ASP A 44 -0.11 -0.35 -19.26
N SER A 45 -0.19 -1.60 -19.68
CA SER A 45 -1.22 -2.04 -20.63
C SER A 45 -2.63 -1.94 -20.06
N ARG A 46 -2.78 -1.82 -18.75
CA ARG A 46 -4.09 -1.66 -18.11
C ARG A 46 -4.38 -0.20 -17.74
N ASN A 47 -3.59 0.71 -18.29
CA ASN A 47 -3.71 2.14 -18.03
C ASN A 47 -3.47 2.50 -16.57
N SER A 48 -2.69 1.70 -15.87
CA SER A 48 -2.27 1.97 -14.49
C SER A 48 -0.87 2.55 -14.50
N CYS A 49 -0.56 3.33 -13.48
CA CYS A 49 0.78 3.90 -13.36
C CYS A 49 1.79 2.77 -13.22
N SER A 50 2.80 2.76 -14.08
CA SER A 50 3.79 1.69 -14.07
C SER A 50 5.02 2.01 -13.24
N LEU A 51 5.14 3.23 -12.73
CA LEU A 51 6.30 3.62 -11.94
C LEU A 51 6.02 3.69 -10.46
N ALA A 52 4.90 4.31 -10.07
CA ALA A 52 4.63 4.56 -8.67
C ALA A 52 4.33 3.28 -7.90
N LEU A 53 4.94 3.16 -6.74
CA LEU A 53 4.64 2.07 -5.82
C LEU A 53 3.41 2.43 -5.01
N HIS A 54 2.65 1.42 -4.61
CA HIS A 54 1.55 1.62 -3.67
C HIS A 54 2.10 2.02 -2.30
N ALA A 55 1.30 2.70 -1.51
CA ALA A 55 1.75 3.16 -0.20
C ALA A 55 2.21 2.01 0.69
N GLU A 56 1.49 0.89 0.65
CA GLU A 56 1.85 -0.29 1.45
C GLU A 56 3.20 -0.84 1.01
N GLU A 57 3.44 -0.90 -0.31
CA GLU A 57 4.71 -1.35 -0.84
C GLU A 57 5.85 -0.46 -0.37
N ASN A 58 5.63 0.86 -0.46
CA ASN A 58 6.65 1.80 -0.03
C ASN A 58 6.98 1.66 1.45
N ALA A 59 5.96 1.52 2.30
CA ALA A 59 6.19 1.37 3.73
C ALA A 59 6.98 0.10 4.04
N ILE A 60 6.62 -1.01 3.40
CA ILE A 60 7.29 -2.28 3.62
C ILE A 60 8.74 -2.23 3.12
N LEU A 61 8.92 -1.74 1.89
CA LEU A 61 10.26 -1.70 1.29
C LEU A 61 11.19 -0.73 2.03
N TYR A 62 10.65 0.39 2.50
CA TYR A 62 11.45 1.32 3.29
C TYR A 62 11.95 0.64 4.56
N ALA A 63 11.09 -0.11 5.24
CA ALA A 63 11.50 -0.84 6.43
C ALA A 63 12.57 -1.87 6.10
N VAL A 64 12.37 -2.63 5.03
CA VAL A 64 13.34 -3.64 4.61
C VAL A 64 14.69 -3.01 4.28
N LYS A 65 14.65 -1.93 3.53
CA LYS A 65 15.88 -1.24 3.11
C LYS A 65 16.69 -0.74 4.31
N ASN A 66 15.99 -0.35 5.37
CA ASN A 66 16.66 0.19 6.55
C ASN A 66 16.85 -0.82 7.67
N GLY A 67 16.61 -2.08 7.40
CA GLY A 67 16.84 -3.14 8.37
C GLY A 67 15.87 -3.16 9.53
N THR A 68 14.68 -2.59 9.35
CA THR A 68 13.67 -2.56 10.39
C THR A 68 12.83 -3.83 10.36
N GLN A 69 12.69 -4.49 11.50
CA GLN A 69 11.92 -5.74 11.60
C GLN A 69 10.43 -5.42 11.55
N ILE A 70 9.72 -5.96 10.55
CA ILE A 70 8.28 -5.74 10.43
C ILE A 70 7.43 -6.98 10.72
N ASN A 71 8.06 -8.13 10.96
CA ASN A 71 7.31 -9.32 11.33
C ASN A 71 6.52 -9.03 12.61
N GLY A 72 5.21 -9.28 12.57
CA GLY A 72 4.34 -9.00 13.71
C GLY A 72 3.85 -7.57 13.80
N ALA A 73 4.17 -6.75 12.82
CA ALA A 73 3.74 -5.34 12.83
C ALA A 73 2.26 -5.20 12.48
N THR A 74 1.72 -4.03 12.73
CA THR A 74 0.37 -3.63 12.33
C THR A 74 0.47 -2.54 11.27
N LEU A 75 -0.34 -2.64 10.24
CA LEU A 75 -0.36 -1.67 9.15
C LEU A 75 -1.65 -0.87 9.20
N TYR A 76 -1.53 0.45 9.16
CA TYR A 76 -2.66 1.35 9.01
C TYR A 76 -2.56 1.98 7.64
N THR A 77 -3.65 1.96 6.89
CA THR A 77 -3.63 2.51 5.53
C THR A 77 -4.93 3.25 5.25
N THR A 78 -4.86 4.26 4.39
CA THR A 78 -6.06 5.01 4.05
C THR A 78 -7.01 4.20 3.18
N LEU A 79 -6.46 3.31 2.35
CA LEU A 79 -7.26 2.50 1.43
C LEU A 79 -6.94 1.03 1.65
N SER A 80 -7.95 0.16 1.67
CA SER A 80 -7.70 -1.26 1.87
C SER A 80 -6.77 -1.79 0.76
N PRO A 81 -5.94 -2.78 1.07
CA PRO A 81 -4.93 -3.22 0.09
C PRO A 81 -5.54 -3.98 -1.08
N CYS A 82 -4.96 -3.78 -2.26
CA CYS A 82 -5.29 -4.61 -3.41
C CYS A 82 -4.67 -5.99 -3.22
N ILE A 83 -4.99 -6.90 -4.14
CA ILE A 83 -4.51 -8.28 -3.98
C ILE A 83 -2.98 -8.36 -4.01
N ALA A 84 -2.33 -7.57 -4.84
CA ALA A 84 -0.86 -7.60 -4.90
C ALA A 84 -0.24 -7.13 -3.58
N CYS A 85 -0.77 -6.06 -3.01
CA CYS A 85 -0.28 -5.57 -1.72
C CYS A 85 -0.62 -6.55 -0.59
N ALA A 86 -1.79 -7.19 -0.68
CA ALA A 86 -2.17 -8.18 0.33
C ALA A 86 -1.19 -9.34 0.37
N ARG A 87 -0.75 -9.81 -0.79
CA ARG A 87 0.24 -10.88 -0.86
C ARG A 87 1.55 -10.45 -0.18
N LEU A 88 1.97 -9.23 -0.44
CA LEU A 88 3.18 -8.70 0.16
C LEU A 88 3.03 -8.56 1.67
N ILE A 89 1.90 -8.08 2.12
CA ILE A 89 1.60 -7.92 3.55
C ILE A 89 1.67 -9.28 4.26
N LEU A 90 1.01 -10.27 3.67
CA LEU A 90 1.03 -11.62 4.25
C LEU A 90 2.47 -12.15 4.33
N SER A 91 3.22 -11.99 3.25
CA SER A 91 4.58 -12.52 3.15
C SER A 91 5.55 -11.82 4.10
N SER A 92 5.28 -10.58 4.47
CA SER A 92 6.17 -9.84 5.38
C SER A 92 5.89 -10.12 6.86
N GLY A 93 4.86 -10.90 7.17
CA GLY A 93 4.55 -11.24 8.56
C GLY A 93 3.77 -10.18 9.31
N ILE A 94 3.17 -9.24 8.62
CA ILE A 94 2.29 -8.25 9.25
C ILE A 94 1.07 -8.97 9.80
N LYS A 95 0.69 -8.68 11.05
CA LYS A 95 -0.36 -9.44 11.72
C LYS A 95 -1.73 -8.81 11.59
N ALA A 96 -1.81 -7.52 11.33
CA ALA A 96 -3.09 -6.81 11.28
C ALA A 96 -3.01 -5.62 10.35
N VAL A 97 -4.13 -5.36 9.66
CA VAL A 97 -4.28 -4.23 8.77
C VAL A 97 -5.58 -3.50 9.14
N PHE A 98 -5.47 -2.19 9.34
CA PHE A 98 -6.63 -1.35 9.60
C PHE A 98 -6.69 -0.28 8.52
N TYR A 99 -7.86 -0.11 7.89
CA TYR A 99 -7.98 0.81 6.77
C TYR A 99 -9.19 1.73 6.93
N ALA A 100 -9.10 2.91 6.31
CA ALA A 100 -10.17 3.90 6.42
C ALA A 100 -11.25 3.70 5.35
N ASP A 101 -10.84 3.42 4.12
CA ASP A 101 -11.76 3.30 2.99
C ASP A 101 -11.52 2.03 2.20
N SER A 102 -12.60 1.50 1.61
CA SER A 102 -12.53 0.26 0.84
C SER A 102 -11.99 0.51 -0.57
N TYR A 103 -10.97 -0.24 -0.95
CA TYR A 103 -10.44 -0.22 -2.31
C TYR A 103 -11.52 -0.66 -3.31
N ALA A 104 -12.29 -1.68 -2.95
CA ALA A 104 -13.36 -2.18 -3.81
C ALA A 104 -14.41 -1.11 -4.05
N ALA A 105 -14.81 -0.39 -3.00
CA ALA A 105 -15.78 0.69 -3.15
C ALA A 105 -15.24 1.80 -4.05
N TYR A 106 -13.97 2.12 -3.88
CA TYR A 106 -13.33 3.16 -4.69
C TYR A 106 -13.28 2.76 -6.17
N LYS A 107 -13.00 1.48 -6.45
CA LYS A 107 -12.89 0.99 -7.83
C LYS A 107 -14.21 0.48 -8.41
N GLY A 108 -15.27 0.44 -7.62
CA GLY A 108 -16.55 -0.09 -8.09
C GLY A 108 -16.55 -1.60 -8.26
N LEU A 109 -15.77 -2.30 -7.45
CA LEU A 109 -15.67 -3.76 -7.55
C LEU A 109 -16.67 -4.45 -6.63
N PRO A 110 -17.08 -5.69 -6.96
CA PRO A 110 -18.08 -6.38 -6.14
C PRO A 110 -17.57 -6.86 -4.79
N SER A 111 -16.27 -7.02 -4.63
CA SER A 111 -15.71 -7.48 -3.36
C SER A 111 -14.32 -6.93 -3.16
N ASP A 112 -13.90 -6.90 -1.91
CA ASP A 112 -12.57 -6.41 -1.53
C ASP A 112 -11.62 -7.60 -1.50
N GLU A 113 -11.05 -7.92 -2.65
CA GLU A 113 -10.26 -9.15 -2.82
C GLU A 113 -9.06 -9.21 -1.88
N GLY A 114 -8.38 -8.10 -1.68
CA GLY A 114 -7.21 -8.07 -0.80
C GLY A 114 -7.58 -8.33 0.64
N VAL A 115 -8.68 -7.74 1.09
CA VAL A 115 -9.17 -7.95 2.45
C VAL A 115 -9.59 -9.41 2.63
N ASP A 116 -10.31 -9.96 1.66
CA ASP A 116 -10.75 -11.35 1.72
C ASP A 116 -9.56 -12.30 1.78
N PHE A 117 -8.54 -12.03 0.97
CA PHE A 117 -7.32 -12.82 0.95
C PHE A 117 -6.63 -12.82 2.32
N LEU A 118 -6.44 -11.64 2.89
CA LEU A 118 -5.76 -11.52 4.18
C LEU A 118 -6.55 -12.20 5.29
N THR A 119 -7.86 -12.01 5.30
CA THR A 119 -8.72 -12.62 6.29
C THR A 119 -8.65 -14.15 6.21
N LYS A 120 -8.65 -14.68 5.00
CA LYS A 120 -8.57 -16.11 4.80
C LYS A 120 -7.30 -16.70 5.42
N PHE A 121 -6.19 -15.98 5.32
CA PHE A 121 -4.90 -16.50 5.80
C PHE A 121 -4.52 -15.98 7.19
N GLY A 122 -5.50 -15.50 7.94
CA GLY A 122 -5.30 -15.24 9.36
C GLY A 122 -4.81 -13.86 9.73
N VAL A 123 -4.73 -12.94 8.78
CA VAL A 123 -4.37 -11.56 9.09
C VAL A 123 -5.63 -10.81 9.46
N ILE A 124 -5.62 -10.13 10.60
CA ILE A 124 -6.73 -9.28 11.00
C ILE A 124 -6.81 -8.12 10.01
N CYS A 125 -8.00 -7.87 9.46
CA CYS A 125 -8.13 -6.84 8.44
C CYS A 125 -9.49 -6.16 8.60
N GLU A 126 -9.49 -4.93 9.13
CA GLU A 126 -10.73 -4.27 9.54
C GLU A 126 -10.76 -2.81 9.11
N LYS A 127 -11.96 -2.37 8.76
CA LYS A 127 -12.22 -0.97 8.45
C LYS A 127 -12.42 -0.21 9.76
N ILE A 128 -11.78 0.96 9.89
CA ILE A 128 -11.80 1.71 11.14
C ILE A 128 -12.63 2.99 11.09
N LYS A 129 -13.35 3.22 9.98
CA LYS A 129 -14.22 4.40 9.92
C LYS A 129 -15.64 4.05 9.59
#